data_1015487c644c894618d2fac76372a23e
#
_entry.id   1015487c644c894618d2fac76372a23e
#
_cell.length_a   1.000
_cell.length_b   1.000
_cell.length_c   1.000
_cell.angle_alpha   90.00
_cell.angle_beta   90.00
_cell.angle_gamma   90.00
#
_symmetry.space_group_name_H-M   'P 1'
#
loop_
_entity.id
_entity.type
_entity.pdbx_description
1 polymer ?
#
loop_
_entity_poly.entity_id
_entity_poly.type
_entity_poly.pdbx_seq_one_letter_code
_entity_poly.pdbx_strand_id
1 'polypeptide(L)'
;MYKRQVPVGALLAGPSPGFRLDSVFAVSPRPASVAGNGDRQLLFPIIGSAITTSEFGWRLHPIVGQWLMHAGKDFAAPEGTPVVAALSGRVLSSGLAGGYGIAIELEHELPRRRTLYGHLSELYVKAGQTVRQGEVIGRVGSTGLSTGPHLHFELRQPQSGGWVAKDPGDLDLNPLTASGADAVSLLVAQLMNSLERPEGS
;
A
#
# COMPACT_ATOMS: atom_id res chain seq x y z
N MET A 1 -11.56 18.74 7.58
CA MET A 1 -10.18 19.21 7.73
C MET A 1 -9.38 18.65 6.54
N TYR A 2 -9.13 19.46 5.51
CA TYR A 2 -8.39 19.02 4.32
C TYR A 2 -6.93 18.75 4.71
N LYS A 3 -6.48 17.47 4.67
CA LYS A 3 -5.06 17.14 4.80
C LYS A 3 -4.33 17.73 3.60
N ARG A 4 -3.27 18.49 3.83
CA ARG A 4 -2.42 19.06 2.79
C ARG A 4 -1.84 17.91 1.94
N GLN A 5 -2.25 17.82 0.69
CA GLN A 5 -1.56 16.99 -0.30
C GLN A 5 -0.15 17.57 -0.48
N VAL A 6 0.85 16.69 -0.40
CA VAL A 6 2.23 17.09 -0.71
C VAL A 6 2.36 17.11 -2.24
N PRO A 7 2.59 18.28 -2.86
CA PRO A 7 2.70 18.37 -4.32
C PRO A 7 3.84 17.47 -4.83
N VAL A 8 3.62 16.75 -5.93
CA VAL A 8 4.63 15.90 -6.57
C VAL A 8 5.95 16.65 -6.82
N GLY A 9 5.88 17.92 -7.18
CA GLY A 9 7.05 18.79 -7.37
C GLY A 9 7.89 19.00 -6.12
N ALA A 10 7.30 18.97 -4.92
CA ALA A 10 8.04 19.10 -3.66
C ALA A 10 8.82 17.82 -3.31
N LEU A 11 8.38 16.66 -3.80
CA LEU A 11 9.06 15.36 -3.61
C LEU A 11 10.18 15.14 -4.61
N LEU A 12 10.08 15.73 -5.81
CA LEU A 12 11.08 15.62 -6.88
C LEU A 12 12.20 16.67 -6.79
N ALA A 13 11.94 17.79 -6.11
CA ALA A 13 12.89 18.92 -5.99
C ALA A 13 13.97 18.75 -4.91
N GLY A 14 14.05 17.58 -4.25
CA GLY A 14 14.92 17.39 -3.07
C GLY A 14 14.32 18.04 -1.82
N PRO A 15 15.04 18.08 -0.69
CA PRO A 15 14.52 18.61 0.56
C PRO A 15 14.17 20.10 0.42
N SER A 16 12.94 20.39 0.04
CA SER A 16 12.39 21.75 0.15
C SER A 16 12.37 22.16 1.61
N PRO A 17 12.64 23.44 1.95
CA PRO A 17 12.70 23.92 3.34
C PRO A 17 11.42 23.69 4.16
N GLY A 18 10.37 23.12 3.59
CA GLY A 18 9.11 22.84 4.27
C GLY A 18 8.69 21.38 4.35
N PHE A 19 9.39 20.43 3.67
CA PHE A 19 9.07 19.00 3.76
C PHE A 19 9.97 18.32 4.80
N ARG A 20 9.35 17.82 5.87
CA ARG A 20 10.04 17.00 6.87
C ARG A 20 9.53 15.58 6.75
N LEU A 21 10.44 14.63 6.58
CA LEU A 21 10.09 13.20 6.51
C LEU A 21 9.34 12.74 7.77
N ASP A 22 9.65 13.33 8.92
CA ASP A 22 8.95 13.05 10.18
C ASP A 22 7.44 13.32 10.09
N SER A 23 7.00 14.23 9.19
CA SER A 23 5.59 14.59 9.04
C SER A 23 4.73 13.50 8.38
N VAL A 24 5.34 12.42 7.89
CA VAL A 24 4.63 11.26 7.29
C VAL A 24 4.70 10.01 8.16
N PHE A 25 5.39 10.06 9.32
CA PHE A 25 5.44 8.95 10.26
C PHE A 25 4.34 9.05 11.31
N ALA A 26 3.49 8.02 11.40
CA ALA A 26 2.50 7.83 12.44
C ALA A 26 1.64 9.09 12.72
N VAL A 27 1.22 9.78 11.65
CA VAL A 27 0.39 10.99 11.72
C VAL A 27 -1.02 10.68 12.24
N SER A 28 -1.52 9.50 11.89
CA SER A 28 -2.81 8.99 12.37
C SER A 28 -2.62 7.71 13.19
N PRO A 29 -3.61 7.34 14.03
CA PRO A 29 -3.53 6.07 14.75
C PRO A 29 -3.36 4.89 13.79
N ARG A 30 -2.40 3.99 14.12
CA ARG A 30 -2.16 2.79 13.33
C ARG A 30 -3.36 1.86 13.42
N PRO A 31 -3.96 1.44 12.30
CA PRO A 31 -5.06 0.48 12.31
C PRO A 31 -4.66 -0.89 12.85
N ALA A 32 -5.65 -1.69 13.22
CA ALA A 32 -5.42 -3.08 13.59
C ALA A 32 -4.86 -3.87 12.39
N SER A 33 -3.94 -4.79 12.69
CA SER A 33 -3.39 -5.72 11.71
C SER A 33 -4.40 -6.80 11.37
N VAL A 34 -4.29 -7.39 10.17
CA VAL A 34 -5.08 -8.55 9.76
C VAL A 34 -4.32 -9.84 10.02
N ALA A 35 -5.04 -10.96 10.11
CA ALA A 35 -4.41 -12.27 10.24
C ALA A 35 -3.62 -12.62 8.97
N GLY A 36 -2.39 -13.11 9.15
CA GLY A 36 -1.58 -13.67 8.08
C GLY A 36 -1.98 -15.12 7.76
N ASN A 37 -1.51 -15.62 6.62
CA ASN A 37 -1.68 -17.03 6.21
C ASN A 37 -0.48 -17.92 6.58
N GLY A 38 0.42 -17.40 7.44
CA GLY A 38 1.65 -18.09 7.85
C GLY A 38 2.75 -18.04 6.80
N ASP A 39 2.82 -16.94 6.04
CA ASP A 39 3.81 -16.67 4.98
C ASP A 39 3.80 -17.69 3.81
N ARG A 40 2.71 -18.46 3.66
CA ARG A 40 2.56 -19.45 2.58
C ARG A 40 2.42 -18.80 1.21
N GLN A 41 1.75 -17.65 1.17
CA GLN A 41 1.46 -16.87 -0.02
C GLN A 41 1.52 -15.38 0.30
N LEU A 42 1.81 -14.54 -0.70
CA LEU A 42 1.69 -13.08 -0.59
C LEU A 42 0.25 -12.70 -0.25
N LEU A 43 0.03 -12.00 0.85
CA LEU A 43 -1.25 -11.36 1.11
C LEU A 43 -1.47 -10.21 0.12
N PHE A 44 -2.73 -9.99 -0.23
CA PHE A 44 -3.14 -8.75 -0.87
C PHE A 44 -2.80 -7.56 0.07
N PRO A 45 -2.01 -6.59 -0.40
CA PRO A 45 -1.34 -5.66 0.51
C PRO A 45 -2.22 -4.50 1.01
N ILE A 46 -3.54 -4.56 0.83
CA ILE A 46 -4.49 -3.50 1.22
C ILE A 46 -5.62 -4.09 2.06
N ILE A 47 -6.01 -3.40 3.14
CA ILE A 47 -7.23 -3.70 3.90
C ILE A 47 -8.37 -2.87 3.34
N GLY A 48 -9.41 -3.51 2.80
CA GLY A 48 -10.59 -2.86 2.25
C GLY A 48 -10.68 -2.96 0.73
N SER A 49 -11.57 -2.17 0.15
CA SER A 49 -11.83 -2.20 -1.29
C SER A 49 -10.68 -1.64 -2.09
N ALA A 50 -10.18 -2.40 -3.04
CA ALA A 50 -9.19 -1.98 -4.02
C ALA A 50 -9.42 -2.68 -5.36
N ILE A 51 -9.03 -2.03 -6.46
CA ILE A 51 -9.18 -2.53 -7.82
C ILE A 51 -7.81 -2.55 -8.48
N THR A 52 -7.42 -3.65 -9.10
CA THR A 52 -6.21 -3.69 -9.93
C THR A 52 -6.43 -2.79 -11.15
N THR A 53 -5.62 -1.76 -11.26
CA THR A 53 -5.69 -0.78 -12.36
C THR A 53 -4.55 -0.92 -13.35
N SER A 54 -3.45 -1.57 -12.97
CA SER A 54 -2.34 -1.86 -13.87
C SER A 54 -1.61 -3.14 -13.44
N GLU A 55 -1.41 -4.01 -14.40
CA GLU A 55 -0.67 -5.26 -14.22
C GLU A 55 0.83 -5.06 -14.42
N PHE A 56 1.61 -6.05 -13.95
CA PHE A 56 3.04 -6.18 -14.24
C PHE A 56 3.28 -6.36 -15.74
N GLY A 57 4.30 -5.70 -16.30
CA GLY A 57 4.68 -5.90 -17.69
C GLY A 57 4.87 -4.61 -18.50
N TRP A 58 5.12 -4.76 -19.79
CA TRP A 58 5.30 -3.63 -20.70
C TRP A 58 3.99 -2.90 -20.93
N ARG A 59 3.99 -1.58 -20.71
CA ARG A 59 2.81 -0.72 -20.96
C ARG A 59 3.21 0.69 -21.39
N LEU A 60 2.30 1.40 -22.04
CA LEU A 60 2.44 2.82 -22.27
C LEU A 60 2.30 3.55 -20.92
N HIS A 61 3.37 4.22 -20.49
CA HIS A 61 3.36 4.91 -19.20
C HIS A 61 2.46 6.15 -19.26
N PRO A 62 1.46 6.29 -18.35
CA PRO A 62 0.41 7.31 -18.46
C PRO A 62 0.92 8.76 -18.34
N ILE A 63 2.04 8.98 -17.66
CA ILE A 63 2.63 10.31 -17.45
C ILE A 63 3.70 10.59 -18.50
N VAL A 64 4.57 9.63 -18.79
CA VAL A 64 5.74 9.82 -19.64
C VAL A 64 5.42 9.62 -21.12
N GLY A 65 4.33 8.90 -21.43
CA GLY A 65 3.89 8.64 -22.81
C GLY A 65 4.81 7.71 -23.61
N GLN A 66 5.64 6.90 -22.93
CA GLN A 66 6.56 5.95 -23.54
C GLN A 66 6.26 4.51 -23.08
N TRP A 67 6.64 3.53 -23.90
CA TRP A 67 6.60 2.14 -23.50
C TRP A 67 7.66 1.88 -22.43
N LEU A 68 7.20 1.61 -21.21
CA LEU A 68 8.06 1.28 -20.07
C LEU A 68 7.61 -0.03 -19.44
N MET A 69 8.59 -0.72 -18.85
CA MET A 69 8.31 -1.89 -18.01
C MET A 69 7.71 -1.44 -16.69
N HIS A 70 6.48 -1.88 -16.42
CA HIS A 70 5.84 -1.72 -15.13
C HIS A 70 6.33 -2.85 -14.20
N ALA A 71 7.11 -2.49 -13.20
CA ALA A 71 7.83 -3.44 -12.34
C ALA A 71 6.95 -4.06 -11.23
N GLY A 72 5.65 -3.72 -11.18
CA GLY A 72 4.72 -4.17 -10.15
C GLY A 72 3.27 -4.24 -10.61
N LYS A 73 2.36 -4.26 -9.65
CA LYS A 73 0.92 -4.10 -9.84
C LYS A 73 0.44 -2.83 -9.16
N ASP A 74 -0.49 -2.12 -9.78
CA ASP A 74 -1.11 -0.93 -9.21
C ASP A 74 -2.53 -1.26 -8.73
N PHE A 75 -2.81 -0.94 -7.48
CA PHE A 75 -4.10 -1.15 -6.84
C PHE A 75 -4.72 0.19 -6.45
N ALA A 76 -5.73 0.64 -7.21
CA ALA A 76 -6.48 1.84 -6.87
C ALA A 76 -7.28 1.62 -5.58
N ALA A 77 -7.12 2.52 -4.63
CA ALA A 77 -7.85 2.56 -3.37
C ALA A 77 -7.90 4.01 -2.86
N PRO A 78 -8.90 4.38 -2.04
CA PRO A 78 -8.96 5.71 -1.43
C PRO A 78 -7.68 6.06 -0.66
N GLU A 79 -7.27 7.32 -0.72
CA GLU A 79 -6.17 7.82 0.09
C GLU A 79 -6.42 7.56 1.57
N GLY A 80 -5.39 7.11 2.28
CA GLY A 80 -5.51 6.76 3.69
C GLY A 80 -5.92 5.30 3.96
N THR A 81 -6.25 4.51 2.91
CA THR A 81 -6.53 3.08 3.05
C THR A 81 -5.32 2.35 3.64
N PRO A 82 -5.49 1.47 4.65
CA PRO A 82 -4.36 0.79 5.29
C PRO A 82 -3.64 -0.16 4.34
N VAL A 83 -2.30 -0.10 4.35
CA VAL A 83 -1.39 -0.99 3.63
C VAL A 83 -0.74 -1.94 4.60
N VAL A 84 -0.72 -3.24 4.29
CA VAL A 84 -0.16 -4.30 5.12
C VAL A 84 1.07 -4.96 4.48
N ALA A 85 1.93 -5.50 5.32
CA ALA A 85 3.03 -6.35 4.88
C ALA A 85 2.48 -7.63 4.25
N ALA A 86 2.77 -7.85 2.97
CA ALA A 86 2.33 -9.03 2.23
C ALA A 86 2.99 -10.33 2.72
N LEU A 87 4.12 -10.23 3.40
CA LEU A 87 4.85 -11.30 4.08
C LEU A 87 5.57 -10.75 5.30
N SER A 88 5.91 -11.63 6.24
CA SER A 88 6.82 -11.29 7.34
C SER A 88 8.21 -10.98 6.81
N GLY A 89 8.88 -9.98 7.39
CA GLY A 89 10.21 -9.58 6.94
C GLY A 89 10.81 -8.43 7.71
N ARG A 90 11.96 -7.96 7.24
CA ARG A 90 12.67 -6.82 7.78
C ARG A 90 12.52 -5.61 6.87
N VAL A 91 12.26 -4.44 7.43
CA VAL A 91 12.22 -3.17 6.71
C VAL A 91 13.64 -2.78 6.28
N LEU A 92 13.89 -2.76 4.99
CA LEU A 92 15.16 -2.29 4.42
C LEU A 92 15.19 -0.77 4.33
N SER A 93 14.10 -0.18 3.83
CA SER A 93 13.95 1.26 3.70
C SER A 93 12.51 1.68 3.98
N SER A 94 12.34 2.88 4.49
CA SER A 94 11.05 3.51 4.74
C SER A 94 11.22 5.02 4.65
N GLY A 95 10.64 5.65 3.61
CA GLY A 95 10.78 7.08 3.35
C GLY A 95 10.69 7.45 1.89
N LEU A 96 11.40 8.50 1.47
CA LEU A 96 11.41 8.97 0.07
C LEU A 96 12.23 8.03 -0.82
N ALA A 97 11.66 7.63 -1.96
CA ALA A 97 12.23 6.68 -2.91
C ALA A 97 12.01 7.11 -4.37
N GLY A 98 12.46 8.31 -4.73
CA GLY A 98 12.40 8.82 -6.10
C GLY A 98 11.00 8.79 -6.69
N GLY A 99 10.82 8.20 -7.87
CA GLY A 99 9.54 8.10 -8.56
C GLY A 99 8.44 7.37 -7.78
N TYR A 100 8.81 6.48 -6.85
CA TYR A 100 7.86 5.81 -5.95
C TYR A 100 7.26 6.74 -4.87
N GLY A 101 7.79 7.95 -4.72
CA GLY A 101 7.37 8.87 -3.70
C GLY A 101 7.77 8.39 -2.30
N ILE A 102 6.80 8.33 -1.39
CA ILE A 102 6.98 7.72 -0.08
C ILE A 102 6.77 6.22 -0.24
N ALA A 103 7.78 5.43 0.15
CA ALA A 103 7.78 3.99 -0.05
C ALA A 103 8.39 3.22 1.11
N ILE A 104 8.04 1.94 1.18
CA ILE A 104 8.62 0.95 2.08
C ILE A 104 9.16 -0.20 1.22
N GLU A 105 10.37 -0.68 1.54
CA GLU A 105 10.91 -1.93 0.99
C GLU A 105 11.15 -2.91 2.13
N LEU A 106 10.62 -4.13 1.99
CA LEU A 106 10.81 -5.23 2.93
C LEU A 106 11.70 -6.31 2.29
N GLU A 107 12.56 -6.94 3.09
CA GLU A 107 13.28 -8.16 2.72
C GLU A 107 12.71 -9.35 3.52
N HIS A 108 12.50 -10.45 2.80
CA HIS A 108 11.98 -11.72 3.30
C HIS A 108 13.06 -12.79 3.14
N GLU A 109 13.17 -13.71 4.08
CA GLU A 109 14.27 -14.68 4.08
C GLU A 109 13.94 -16.01 3.39
N LEU A 110 12.70 -16.49 3.52
CA LEU A 110 12.33 -17.83 3.06
C LEU A 110 11.05 -17.83 2.18
N PRO A 111 11.19 -17.89 0.84
CA PRO A 111 12.42 -17.75 0.04
C PRO A 111 12.90 -16.29 0.04
N ARG A 112 14.20 -16.10 -0.19
CA ARG A 112 14.77 -14.74 -0.22
C ARG A 112 14.15 -13.93 -1.35
N ARG A 113 13.45 -12.87 -1.00
CA ARG A 113 12.75 -11.96 -1.91
C ARG A 113 12.53 -10.59 -1.24
N ARG A 114 12.09 -9.60 -2.03
CA ARG A 114 11.72 -8.30 -1.50
C ARG A 114 10.35 -7.90 -2.00
N THR A 115 9.64 -7.10 -1.20
CA THR A 115 8.43 -6.41 -1.62
C THR A 115 8.62 -4.91 -1.45
N LEU A 116 8.06 -4.14 -2.40
CA LEU A 116 8.07 -2.69 -2.37
C LEU A 116 6.62 -2.17 -2.39
N TYR A 117 6.38 -1.15 -1.59
CA TYR A 117 5.09 -0.48 -1.41
C TYR A 117 5.29 1.00 -1.70
N GLY A 118 4.81 1.49 -2.84
CA GLY A 118 5.02 2.85 -3.33
C GLY A 118 3.80 3.75 -3.22
N HIS A 119 4.02 5.04 -3.46
CA HIS A 119 3.04 6.13 -3.48
C HIS A 119 2.28 6.35 -2.16
N LEU A 120 2.88 5.95 -1.03
CA LEU A 120 2.26 6.02 0.29
C LEU A 120 2.03 7.47 0.74
N SER A 121 1.04 7.67 1.63
CA SER A 121 0.78 8.95 2.31
C SER A 121 1.31 8.99 3.73
N GLU A 122 1.43 7.82 4.39
CA GLU A 122 1.82 7.70 5.79
C GLU A 122 2.60 6.41 6.04
N LEU A 123 3.55 6.45 6.97
CA LEU A 123 4.43 5.35 7.33
C LEU A 123 4.26 5.01 8.82
N TYR A 124 4.21 3.69 9.14
CA TYR A 124 4.14 3.19 10.51
C TYR A 124 5.38 2.41 10.93
N VAL A 125 6.32 2.19 10.02
CA VAL A 125 7.52 1.40 10.25
C VAL A 125 8.77 2.14 9.78
N LYS A 126 9.90 1.85 10.40
CA LYS A 126 11.22 2.45 10.09
C LYS A 126 12.20 1.37 9.66
N ALA A 127 13.20 1.75 8.89
CA ALA A 127 14.30 0.86 8.49
C ALA A 127 14.90 0.13 9.70
N GLY A 128 15.16 -1.15 9.52
CA GLY A 128 15.68 -2.05 10.55
C GLY A 128 14.63 -2.78 11.40
N GLN A 129 13.37 -2.33 11.40
CA GLN A 129 12.29 -3.01 12.12
C GLN A 129 11.90 -4.32 11.43
N THR A 130 11.43 -5.28 12.22
CA THR A 130 10.80 -6.51 11.73
C THR A 130 9.29 -6.34 11.77
N VAL A 131 8.61 -6.81 10.72
CA VAL A 131 7.15 -6.82 10.61
C VAL A 131 6.64 -8.23 10.38
N ARG A 132 5.42 -8.50 10.84
CA ARG A 132 4.71 -9.76 10.56
C ARG A 132 3.82 -9.59 9.34
N GLN A 133 3.55 -10.68 8.65
CA GLN A 133 2.54 -10.72 7.59
C GLN A 133 1.18 -10.19 8.11
N GLY A 134 0.53 -9.33 7.34
CA GLY A 134 -0.73 -8.68 7.74
C GLY A 134 -0.58 -7.48 8.68
N GLU A 135 0.64 -7.15 9.10
CA GLU A 135 0.91 -5.97 9.93
C GLU A 135 0.76 -4.69 9.10
N VAL A 136 0.00 -3.70 9.60
CA VAL A 136 -0.18 -2.42 8.90
C VAL A 136 1.14 -1.65 8.91
N ILE A 137 1.68 -1.33 7.74
CA ILE A 137 2.99 -0.68 7.57
C ILE A 137 2.87 0.77 7.09
N GLY A 138 1.76 1.13 6.46
CA GLY A 138 1.54 2.47 5.92
C GLY A 138 0.11 2.67 5.45
N ARG A 139 -0.11 3.73 4.68
CA ARG A 139 -1.40 4.05 4.07
C ARG A 139 -1.22 4.42 2.60
N VAL A 140 -2.21 4.07 1.78
CA VAL A 140 -2.32 4.48 0.38
C VAL A 140 -2.27 6.00 0.28
N GLY A 141 -1.56 6.50 -0.71
CA GLY A 141 -1.46 7.91 -1.05
C GLY A 141 -1.36 8.12 -2.56
N SER A 142 -0.80 9.25 -2.94
CA SER A 142 -0.55 9.63 -4.34
C SER A 142 0.76 10.42 -4.44
N THR A 143 1.81 9.99 -3.72
CA THR A 143 3.11 10.66 -3.70
C THR A 143 4.00 10.15 -4.84
N GLY A 144 4.99 10.97 -5.27
CA GLY A 144 5.88 10.61 -6.37
C GLY A 144 5.23 10.72 -7.75
N LEU A 145 5.59 9.84 -8.70
CA LEU A 145 5.06 9.78 -10.05
C LEU A 145 3.73 9.01 -10.06
N SER A 146 2.68 9.65 -9.58
CA SER A 146 1.34 9.07 -9.44
C SER A 146 0.30 9.95 -10.13
N THR A 147 -0.70 9.34 -10.75
CA THR A 147 -1.84 10.02 -11.40
C THR A 147 -3.07 10.13 -10.48
N GLY A 148 -3.05 9.48 -9.34
CA GLY A 148 -4.15 9.46 -8.36
C GLY A 148 -3.89 8.44 -7.26
N PRO A 149 -4.75 8.38 -6.23
CA PRO A 149 -4.54 7.50 -5.09
C PRO A 149 -4.52 6.02 -5.48
N HIS A 150 -3.37 5.36 -5.28
CA HIS A 150 -3.19 3.92 -5.49
C HIS A 150 -1.96 3.42 -4.72
N LEU A 151 -1.88 2.12 -4.52
CA LEU A 151 -0.67 1.43 -4.07
C LEU A 151 0.04 0.85 -5.29
N HIS A 152 1.31 1.19 -5.48
CA HIS A 152 2.22 0.48 -6.36
C HIS A 152 2.91 -0.64 -5.55
N PHE A 153 2.75 -1.90 -5.97
CA PHE A 153 3.27 -3.06 -5.27
C PHE A 153 4.19 -3.89 -6.15
N GLU A 154 5.43 -4.14 -5.70
CA GLU A 154 6.41 -4.97 -6.42
C GLU A 154 6.82 -6.20 -5.61
N LEU A 155 7.04 -7.29 -6.32
CA LEU A 155 7.82 -8.45 -5.88
C LEU A 155 9.17 -8.45 -6.60
N ARG A 156 10.26 -8.59 -5.85
CA ARG A 156 11.62 -8.68 -6.39
C ARG A 156 12.30 -9.96 -5.94
N GLN A 157 13.00 -10.60 -6.86
CA GLN A 157 13.77 -11.82 -6.59
C GLN A 157 15.25 -11.60 -6.88
N PRO A 158 16.16 -12.26 -6.11
CA PRO A 158 17.59 -12.16 -6.37
C PRO A 158 17.94 -12.90 -7.67
N GLN A 159 18.79 -12.27 -8.49
CA GLN A 159 19.44 -12.87 -9.66
C GLN A 159 20.94 -12.55 -9.67
N SER A 160 21.70 -13.22 -10.57
CA SER A 160 23.09 -12.86 -10.77
C SER A 160 23.20 -11.41 -11.23
N GLY A 161 23.75 -10.54 -10.36
CA GLY A 161 23.90 -9.11 -10.63
C GLY A 161 22.90 -8.19 -9.92
N GLY A 162 21.96 -8.70 -9.12
CA GLY A 162 21.09 -7.83 -8.33
C GLY A 162 19.69 -8.35 -8.08
N TRP A 163 18.74 -7.43 -7.97
CA TRP A 163 17.33 -7.72 -7.73
C TRP A 163 16.51 -7.43 -8.97
N VAL A 164 15.67 -8.36 -9.38
CA VAL A 164 14.82 -8.24 -10.57
C VAL A 164 13.35 -8.31 -10.15
N ALA A 165 12.56 -7.38 -10.67
CA ALA A 165 11.12 -7.38 -10.49
C ALA A 165 10.49 -8.60 -11.17
N LYS A 166 9.54 -9.20 -10.50
CA LYS A 166 8.74 -10.35 -10.96
C LYS A 166 7.28 -10.05 -10.80
N ASP A 167 6.45 -10.66 -11.64
CA ASP A 167 5.01 -10.61 -11.43
C ASP A 167 4.69 -11.17 -10.04
N PRO A 168 3.99 -10.42 -9.20
CA PRO A 168 3.52 -10.93 -7.89
C PRO A 168 2.61 -12.16 -8.01
N GLY A 169 2.02 -12.41 -9.19
CA GLY A 169 1.08 -13.51 -9.40
C GLY A 169 -0.23 -13.32 -8.63
N ASP A 170 -0.81 -14.44 -8.19
CA ASP A 170 -2.03 -14.45 -7.39
C ASP A 170 -1.72 -14.08 -5.94
N LEU A 171 -2.51 -13.17 -5.39
CA LEU A 171 -2.41 -12.71 -4.01
C LEU A 171 -3.54 -13.32 -3.18
N ASP A 172 -3.25 -13.62 -1.91
CA ASP A 172 -4.28 -14.04 -0.95
C ASP A 172 -5.17 -12.85 -0.59
N LEU A 173 -6.46 -12.94 -0.93
CA LEU A 173 -7.44 -11.87 -0.80
C LEU A 173 -8.07 -11.76 0.60
N ASN A 174 -7.64 -12.53 1.59
CA ASN A 174 -8.15 -12.44 2.96
C ASN A 174 -8.25 -11.02 3.52
N PRO A 175 -7.28 -10.10 3.30
CA PRO A 175 -7.39 -8.72 3.76
C PRO A 175 -8.57 -7.95 3.16
N LEU A 176 -8.95 -8.24 1.92
CA LEU A 176 -10.13 -7.64 1.27
C LEU A 176 -11.43 -8.17 1.88
N THR A 177 -11.51 -9.48 2.10
CA THR A 177 -12.73 -10.14 2.61
C THR A 177 -12.99 -9.82 4.07
N ALA A 178 -11.95 -9.66 4.89
CA ALA A 178 -12.09 -9.26 6.29
C ALA A 178 -12.78 -7.89 6.43
N SER A 179 -12.42 -6.92 5.58
CA SER A 179 -13.08 -5.61 5.57
C SER A 179 -14.48 -5.66 4.94
N GLY A 180 -14.69 -6.54 3.96
CA GLY A 180 -16.00 -6.73 3.31
C GLY A 180 -17.05 -7.33 4.25
N ALA A 181 -16.65 -8.27 5.09
CA ALA A 181 -17.54 -8.87 6.08
C ALA A 181 -18.00 -7.82 7.13
N ASP A 182 -17.08 -6.97 7.60
CA ASP A 182 -17.39 -5.89 8.54
C ASP A 182 -18.27 -4.82 7.89
N ALA A 183 -18.00 -4.45 6.64
CA ALA A 183 -18.80 -3.46 5.90
C ALA A 183 -20.22 -3.96 5.61
N VAL A 184 -20.37 -5.23 5.22
CA VAL A 184 -21.69 -5.86 5.01
C VAL A 184 -22.44 -5.98 6.34
N SER A 185 -21.77 -6.37 7.42
CA SER A 185 -22.36 -6.45 8.75
C SER A 185 -22.84 -5.08 9.25
N LEU A 186 -22.07 -4.02 9.02
CA LEU A 186 -22.45 -2.64 9.33
C LEU A 186 -23.64 -2.16 8.48
N LEU A 187 -23.65 -2.46 7.19
CA LEU A 187 -24.76 -2.13 6.29
C LEU A 187 -26.04 -2.88 6.68
N VAL A 188 -25.95 -4.16 7.01
CA VAL A 188 -27.07 -4.97 7.50
C VAL A 188 -27.58 -4.42 8.83
N ALA A 189 -26.70 -4.08 9.78
CA ALA A 189 -27.07 -3.48 11.05
C ALA A 189 -27.74 -2.10 10.87
N GLN A 190 -27.24 -1.26 9.95
CA GLN A 190 -27.88 0.02 9.61
C GLN A 190 -29.26 -0.17 8.97
N LEU A 191 -29.39 -1.16 8.07
CA LEU A 191 -30.66 -1.49 7.42
C LEU A 191 -31.69 -1.99 8.46
N MET A 192 -31.30 -2.90 9.34
CA MET A 192 -32.16 -3.41 10.42
C MET A 192 -32.58 -2.29 11.34
N ASN A 193 -31.68 -1.40 11.79
CA ASN A 193 -32.02 -0.23 12.60
C ASN A 193 -32.94 0.77 11.88
N SER A 194 -32.88 0.87 10.55
CA SER A 194 -33.81 1.73 9.80
C SER A 194 -35.20 1.14 9.68
N LEU A 195 -35.29 -0.19 9.64
CA LEU A 195 -36.57 -0.92 9.59
C LEU A 195 -37.27 -1.02 10.98
N GLU A 196 -36.51 -0.94 12.06
CA GLU A 196 -37.02 -0.97 13.43
C GLU A 196 -37.45 0.40 13.98
N ARG A 197 -37.21 1.50 13.24
CA ARG A 197 -37.79 2.80 13.63
C ARG A 197 -39.26 2.82 13.28
N PRO A 198 -40.19 2.83 14.27
CA PRO A 198 -41.59 3.09 14.00
C PRO A 198 -41.68 4.51 13.41
N GLU A 199 -42.38 4.64 12.30
CA GLU A 199 -42.77 5.95 11.78
C GLU A 199 -43.45 6.69 12.90
N GLY A 200 -42.81 7.73 13.39
CA GLY A 200 -43.29 8.50 14.52
C GLY A 200 -44.60 9.21 14.20
N SER A 201 -45.52 9.01 15.04
CA SER A 201 -46.75 9.81 15.22
C SER A 201 -46.44 11.30 15.40
#